data_1a1c1637ab1fb1ee3c30464297384e4d
#
_entry.id   1a1c1637ab1fb1ee3c30464297384e4d
#
_cell.length_a   1.000
_cell.length_b   1.000
_cell.length_c   1.000
_cell.angle_alpha   90.00
_cell.angle_beta   90.00
_cell.angle_gamma   90.00
#
_symmetry.space_group_name_H-M   'P 1'
#
loop_
_entity.id
_entity.type
_entity.pdbx_description
1 polymer ?
#
loop_
_entity_poly.entity_id
_entity_poly.type
_entity_poly.pdbx_seq_one_letter_code
_entity_poly.pdbx_strand_id
1 'polypeptide(L)'
;MTQRKIIHVDCDCFYAAIEMRDDPRLAGKPLAVGGSADRRGVIATCNYEARAYGVRSAMSSGHALKLCPDLTIVKPRMDAYREASKEIHTIFADYTDLIEPLSLDEAYLDVSDSAHFGGSATRIAQDIRRRVSNQLHITVSAGVAPNKFLAKIASDWKKPNGLFVITPDQVEDFVSGLPVSKLHGVGKVTADKLGKFGIVDCMQLREWDKLALVREFGSFGERLWSLARGIDERLVHNDSRRQSISVENTYDVDLPDLRSCLDKLPELLETLKTRMARIDSSYRPGKPFVKVKFHDFTQTTLEQAGAGRDLGSYQLMLTQAFNRGGKPVRLLGVGVRLEDLRGGFEQMELFER
;
A
#
# COMPACT_ATOMS: atom_id res chain seq x y z
N MET A 1 -12.54 -29.71 -4.02
CA MET A 1 -12.49 -28.21 -4.00
C MET A 1 -11.91 -27.77 -5.33
N THR A 2 -12.61 -26.89 -6.04
CA THR A 2 -12.10 -26.30 -7.29
C THR A 2 -10.83 -25.54 -6.99
N GLN A 3 -9.80 -25.77 -7.78
CA GLN A 3 -8.51 -25.13 -7.63
C GLN A 3 -8.63 -23.64 -7.95
N ARG A 4 -8.29 -22.76 -7.01
CA ARG A 4 -8.33 -21.33 -7.22
C ARG A 4 -7.31 -20.87 -8.27
N LYS A 5 -7.69 -19.85 -9.05
CA LYS A 5 -6.88 -19.22 -10.08
C LYS A 5 -6.85 -17.72 -9.81
N ILE A 6 -5.81 -17.27 -9.12
CA ILE A 6 -5.65 -15.87 -8.73
C ILE A 6 -4.65 -15.20 -9.66
N ILE A 7 -5.04 -14.06 -10.20
CA ILE A 7 -4.14 -13.17 -10.93
C ILE A 7 -3.84 -11.96 -10.03
N HIS A 8 -2.59 -11.58 -9.89
CA HIS A 8 -2.18 -10.28 -9.38
C HIS A 8 -1.63 -9.46 -10.54
N VAL A 9 -2.20 -8.28 -10.76
CA VAL A 9 -1.75 -7.32 -11.77
C VAL A 9 -1.17 -6.11 -11.07
N ASP A 10 -0.03 -5.61 -11.57
CA ASP A 10 0.70 -4.48 -10.99
C ASP A 10 1.29 -3.64 -12.12
N CYS A 11 0.95 -2.36 -12.17
CA CYS A 11 1.42 -1.45 -13.21
C CYS A 11 2.91 -1.15 -13.05
N ASP A 12 3.64 -1.24 -14.13
CA ASP A 12 5.08 -1.00 -14.14
C ASP A 12 5.36 0.49 -13.93
N CYS A 13 6.01 0.86 -12.83
CA CYS A 13 6.35 2.23 -12.44
C CYS A 13 5.19 3.24 -12.65
N PHE A 14 3.99 2.91 -12.23
CA PHE A 14 2.71 3.49 -12.61
C PHE A 14 2.70 5.02 -12.82
N TYR A 15 2.98 5.81 -11.77
CA TYR A 15 2.93 7.28 -11.92
C TYR A 15 3.95 7.77 -12.95
N ALA A 16 5.16 7.22 -12.93
CA ALA A 16 6.18 7.58 -13.92
C ALA A 16 5.78 7.16 -15.34
N ALA A 17 5.11 6.01 -15.49
CA ALA A 17 4.60 5.54 -16.78
C ALA A 17 3.55 6.51 -17.36
N ILE A 18 2.62 7.00 -16.52
CA ILE A 18 1.63 8.01 -16.93
C ILE A 18 2.30 9.33 -17.32
N GLU A 19 3.32 9.79 -16.57
CA GLU A 19 4.05 11.00 -16.92
C GLU A 19 4.79 10.86 -18.25
N MET A 20 5.44 9.72 -18.50
CA MET A 20 6.13 9.44 -19.78
C MET A 20 5.14 9.27 -20.94
N ARG A 21 3.97 8.72 -20.72
CA ARG A 21 2.90 8.61 -21.71
C ARG A 21 2.41 9.98 -22.16
N ASP A 22 2.14 10.86 -21.19
CA ASP A 22 1.54 12.17 -21.41
C ASP A 22 2.58 13.20 -21.89
N ASP A 23 3.85 13.02 -21.55
CA ASP A 23 4.98 13.82 -22.04
C ASP A 23 6.14 12.91 -22.52
N PRO A 24 6.16 12.56 -23.82
CA PRO A 24 7.20 11.69 -24.38
C PRO A 24 8.65 12.20 -24.22
N ARG A 25 8.84 13.50 -23.92
CA ARG A 25 10.17 14.05 -23.64
C ARG A 25 10.81 13.50 -22.36
N LEU A 26 9.99 12.93 -21.48
CA LEU A 26 10.41 12.27 -20.23
C LEU A 26 10.83 10.81 -20.43
N ALA A 27 10.46 10.19 -21.54
CA ALA A 27 10.79 8.80 -21.82
C ALA A 27 12.29 8.60 -22.08
N GLY A 28 12.83 7.44 -21.69
CA GLY A 28 14.22 7.06 -21.89
C GLY A 28 15.24 7.83 -21.04
N LYS A 29 14.78 8.62 -20.07
CA LYS A 29 15.62 9.37 -19.12
C LYS A 29 15.27 8.99 -17.69
N PRO A 30 16.18 9.10 -16.72
CA PRO A 30 15.86 8.89 -15.32
C PRO A 30 14.75 9.85 -14.86
N LEU A 31 13.60 9.31 -14.48
CA LEU A 31 12.41 10.05 -14.06
C LEU A 31 11.92 9.54 -12.72
N ALA A 32 11.55 10.46 -11.85
CA ALA A 32 10.81 10.18 -10.63
C ALA A 32 9.60 11.11 -10.50
N VAL A 33 8.55 10.61 -9.87
CA VAL A 33 7.41 11.38 -9.41
C VAL A 33 7.54 11.57 -7.91
N GLY A 34 7.50 12.81 -7.43
CA GLY A 34 7.68 13.07 -6.00
C GLY A 34 7.67 14.54 -5.62
N GLY A 35 8.03 14.80 -4.37
CA GLY A 35 8.20 16.15 -3.85
C GLY A 35 9.57 16.74 -4.20
N SER A 36 9.69 18.08 -4.14
CA SER A 36 10.95 18.79 -4.35
C SER A 36 11.99 18.41 -3.29
N ALA A 37 13.26 18.33 -3.72
CA ALA A 37 14.40 18.06 -2.83
C ALA A 37 14.58 19.16 -1.76
N ASP A 38 14.22 20.41 -2.09
CA ASP A 38 14.36 21.56 -1.19
C ASP A 38 13.34 21.56 -0.04
N ARG A 39 12.30 20.73 -0.12
CA ARG A 39 11.14 20.70 0.79
C ARG A 39 10.90 19.36 1.47
N ARG A 40 11.95 18.64 1.86
CA ARG A 40 11.81 17.29 2.45
C ARG A 40 10.99 16.34 1.59
N GLY A 41 11.01 16.55 0.27
CA GLY A 41 10.29 15.72 -0.70
C GLY A 41 10.74 14.26 -0.66
N VAL A 42 9.79 13.37 -1.01
CA VAL A 42 9.99 11.92 -1.07
C VAL A 42 9.58 11.45 -2.45
N ILE A 43 10.31 10.49 -3.01
CA ILE A 43 9.98 9.81 -4.25
C ILE A 43 8.76 8.92 -4.03
N ALA A 44 7.68 9.17 -4.74
CA ALA A 44 6.51 8.31 -4.77
C ALA A 44 6.77 7.07 -5.65
N THR A 45 7.26 7.29 -6.86
CA THR A 45 7.72 6.22 -7.77
C THR A 45 8.80 6.73 -8.70
N CYS A 46 9.50 5.83 -9.40
CA CYS A 46 10.48 6.17 -10.42
C CYS A 46 10.49 5.13 -11.53
N ASN A 47 10.89 5.53 -12.75
CA ASN A 47 11.02 4.63 -13.89
C ASN A 47 12.22 3.68 -13.76
N TYR A 48 12.35 2.76 -14.71
CA TYR A 48 13.40 1.74 -14.65
C TYR A 48 14.79 2.32 -14.90
N GLU A 49 14.90 3.37 -15.69
CA GLU A 49 16.14 4.12 -15.88
C GLU A 49 16.66 4.68 -14.55
N ALA A 50 15.81 5.33 -13.76
CA ALA A 50 16.19 5.82 -12.44
C ALA A 50 16.50 4.69 -11.45
N ARG A 51 15.76 3.56 -11.53
CA ARG A 51 16.01 2.35 -10.69
C ARG A 51 17.39 1.75 -10.95
N ALA A 52 17.95 1.87 -12.15
CA ALA A 52 19.30 1.42 -12.45
C ALA A 52 20.38 2.14 -11.64
N TYR A 53 20.14 3.40 -11.24
CA TYR A 53 21.00 4.18 -10.34
C TYR A 53 20.72 3.92 -8.86
N GLY A 54 19.81 3.01 -8.52
CA GLY A 54 19.46 2.72 -7.14
C GLY A 54 18.34 3.59 -6.55
N VAL A 55 17.71 4.47 -7.35
CA VAL A 55 16.56 5.26 -6.89
C VAL A 55 15.36 4.34 -6.62
N ARG A 56 14.65 4.58 -5.51
CA ARG A 56 13.50 3.76 -5.07
C ARG A 56 12.39 4.63 -4.46
N SER A 57 11.17 4.11 -4.47
CA SER A 57 10.04 4.70 -3.73
C SER A 57 10.38 4.85 -2.25
N ALA A 58 9.78 5.84 -1.61
CA ALA A 58 10.01 6.27 -0.23
C ALA A 58 11.40 6.86 0.07
N MET A 59 12.31 6.93 -0.91
CA MET A 59 13.60 7.60 -0.77
C MET A 59 13.40 9.13 -0.73
N SER A 60 14.20 9.86 0.08
CA SER A 60 14.18 11.32 0.01
C SER A 60 14.64 11.82 -1.35
N SER A 61 13.99 12.84 -1.89
CA SER A 61 14.34 13.41 -3.21
C SER A 61 15.79 13.90 -3.26
N GLY A 62 16.31 14.47 -2.15
CA GLY A 62 17.70 14.88 -2.06
C GLY A 62 18.69 13.71 -2.11
N HIS A 63 18.33 12.53 -1.55
CA HIS A 63 19.16 11.34 -1.66
C HIS A 63 19.10 10.74 -3.07
N ALA A 64 17.90 10.73 -3.68
CA ALA A 64 17.72 10.27 -5.05
C ALA A 64 18.59 11.06 -6.06
N LEU A 65 18.66 12.38 -5.92
CA LEU A 65 19.52 13.24 -6.75
C LEU A 65 21.02 12.98 -6.52
N LYS A 66 21.43 12.57 -5.31
CA LYS A 66 22.84 12.17 -5.08
C LYS A 66 23.18 10.86 -5.78
N LEU A 67 22.23 9.93 -5.89
CA LEU A 67 22.43 8.67 -6.62
C LEU A 67 22.35 8.85 -8.13
N CYS A 68 21.47 9.72 -8.59
CA CYS A 68 21.24 10.01 -10.01
C CYS A 68 21.18 11.52 -10.21
N PRO A 69 22.33 12.21 -10.52
CA PRO A 69 22.37 13.67 -10.68
C PRO A 69 21.46 14.19 -11.80
N ASP A 70 21.28 13.41 -12.87
CA ASP A 70 20.43 13.75 -14.03
C ASP A 70 18.95 13.37 -13.81
N LEU A 71 18.55 13.01 -12.60
CA LEU A 71 17.17 12.62 -12.28
C LEU A 71 16.22 13.79 -12.44
N THR A 72 15.26 13.65 -13.34
CA THR A 72 14.13 14.57 -13.44
C THR A 72 13.07 14.20 -12.39
N ILE A 73 12.69 15.13 -11.50
CA ILE A 73 11.62 14.92 -10.53
C ILE A 73 10.41 15.78 -10.91
N VAL A 74 9.28 15.14 -11.18
CA VAL A 74 8.01 15.82 -11.50
C VAL A 74 7.03 15.70 -10.34
N LYS A 75 6.15 16.71 -10.20
CA LYS A 75 5.09 16.70 -9.18
C LYS A 75 4.01 15.67 -9.53
N PRO A 76 3.43 14.96 -8.54
CA PRO A 76 2.38 14.00 -8.80
C PRO A 76 1.08 14.66 -9.30
N ARG A 77 0.47 14.07 -10.36
CA ARG A 77 -0.84 14.45 -10.91
C ARG A 77 -1.90 13.40 -10.52
N MET A 78 -2.30 13.42 -9.25
CA MET A 78 -3.16 12.36 -8.68
C MET A 78 -4.47 12.12 -9.43
N ASP A 79 -5.03 13.14 -10.09
CA ASP A 79 -6.28 12.98 -10.84
C ASP A 79 -6.05 12.17 -12.12
N ALA A 80 -4.96 12.41 -12.86
CA ALA A 80 -4.58 11.61 -14.03
C ALA A 80 -4.34 10.13 -13.65
N TYR A 81 -3.71 9.89 -12.47
CA TYR A 81 -3.47 8.51 -12.02
C TYR A 81 -4.75 7.80 -11.61
N ARG A 82 -5.70 8.50 -10.97
CA ARG A 82 -7.02 7.93 -10.64
C ARG A 82 -7.85 7.61 -11.87
N GLU A 83 -7.78 8.46 -12.89
CA GLU A 83 -8.47 8.23 -14.16
C GLU A 83 -7.92 6.98 -14.85
N ALA A 84 -6.60 6.88 -15.04
CA ALA A 84 -5.97 5.70 -15.61
C ALA A 84 -6.27 4.42 -14.79
N SER A 85 -6.26 4.52 -13.45
CA SER A 85 -6.65 3.41 -12.57
C SER A 85 -8.07 2.93 -12.84
N LYS A 86 -9.04 3.83 -13.01
CA LYS A 86 -10.44 3.47 -13.35
C LYS A 86 -10.55 2.73 -14.68
N GLU A 87 -9.84 3.21 -15.70
CA GLU A 87 -9.82 2.55 -17.01
C GLU A 87 -9.23 1.13 -16.91
N ILE A 88 -8.14 0.95 -16.14
CA ILE A 88 -7.54 -0.36 -15.88
C ILE A 88 -8.55 -1.28 -15.16
N HIS A 89 -9.25 -0.77 -14.16
CA HIS A 89 -10.28 -1.55 -13.45
C HIS A 89 -11.45 -1.94 -14.34
N THR A 90 -11.82 -1.11 -15.31
CA THR A 90 -12.83 -1.49 -16.32
C THR A 90 -12.36 -2.69 -17.14
N ILE A 91 -11.08 -2.74 -17.52
CA ILE A 91 -10.52 -3.91 -18.21
C ILE A 91 -10.60 -5.17 -17.32
N PHE A 92 -10.33 -5.06 -16.01
CA PHE A 92 -10.39 -6.19 -15.08
C PHE A 92 -11.81 -6.73 -14.94
N ALA A 93 -12.80 -5.84 -14.86
CA ALA A 93 -14.21 -6.19 -14.69
C ALA A 93 -14.79 -7.00 -15.86
N ASP A 94 -14.17 -6.96 -17.03
CA ASP A 94 -14.57 -7.81 -18.15
C ASP A 94 -14.30 -9.31 -17.92
N TYR A 95 -13.47 -9.66 -16.94
CA TYR A 95 -13.07 -11.07 -16.70
C TYR A 95 -13.63 -11.65 -15.40
N THR A 96 -13.92 -10.83 -14.42
CA THR A 96 -14.43 -11.26 -13.10
C THR A 96 -14.98 -10.08 -12.31
N ASP A 97 -15.98 -10.35 -11.46
CA ASP A 97 -16.49 -9.40 -10.47
C ASP A 97 -15.67 -9.44 -9.16
N LEU A 98 -14.86 -10.48 -8.97
CA LEU A 98 -14.02 -10.65 -7.77
C LEU A 98 -12.68 -9.95 -7.97
N ILE A 99 -12.67 -8.63 -7.74
CA ILE A 99 -11.50 -7.76 -7.85
C ILE A 99 -11.23 -7.12 -6.51
N GLU A 100 -10.03 -7.28 -5.98
CA GLU A 100 -9.57 -6.62 -4.74
C GLU A 100 -8.46 -5.63 -5.06
N PRO A 101 -8.77 -4.32 -5.15
CA PRO A 101 -7.76 -3.28 -5.29
C PRO A 101 -6.90 -3.19 -4.03
N LEU A 102 -5.59 -3.12 -4.18
CA LEU A 102 -4.64 -2.86 -3.09
C LEU A 102 -4.18 -1.39 -3.09
N SER A 103 -4.11 -0.80 -4.28
CA SER A 103 -3.72 0.59 -4.53
C SER A 103 -4.36 1.08 -5.84
N LEU A 104 -3.90 2.20 -6.39
CA LEU A 104 -4.32 2.67 -7.72
C LEU A 104 -3.75 1.83 -8.86
N ASP A 105 -2.67 1.10 -8.61
CA ASP A 105 -1.85 0.44 -9.63
C ASP A 105 -1.79 -1.09 -9.50
N GLU A 106 -2.38 -1.66 -8.45
CA GLU A 106 -2.36 -3.11 -8.27
C GLU A 106 -3.69 -3.67 -7.74
N ALA A 107 -4.04 -4.86 -8.23
CA ALA A 107 -5.21 -5.58 -7.77
C ALA A 107 -5.02 -7.10 -7.85
N TYR A 108 -5.76 -7.82 -6.99
CA TYR A 108 -6.02 -9.25 -7.16
C TYR A 108 -7.32 -9.47 -7.91
N LEU A 109 -7.31 -10.45 -8.81
CA LEU A 109 -8.49 -10.95 -9.52
C LEU A 109 -8.63 -12.44 -9.24
N ASP A 110 -9.80 -12.87 -8.78
CA ASP A 110 -10.14 -14.30 -8.75
C ASP A 110 -10.88 -14.65 -10.03
N VAL A 111 -10.23 -15.42 -10.88
CA VAL A 111 -10.75 -15.86 -12.18
C VAL A 111 -11.06 -17.36 -12.20
N SER A 112 -11.26 -17.97 -11.03
CA SER A 112 -11.50 -19.41 -10.89
C SER A 112 -12.70 -19.88 -11.68
N ASP A 113 -13.77 -19.08 -11.66
CA ASP A 113 -15.04 -19.38 -12.34
C ASP A 113 -15.22 -18.66 -13.68
N SER A 114 -14.20 -17.91 -14.14
CA SER A 114 -14.26 -17.20 -15.42
C SER A 114 -14.24 -18.16 -16.59
N ALA A 115 -15.19 -18.02 -17.51
CA ALA A 115 -15.25 -18.81 -18.74
C ALA A 115 -14.35 -18.27 -19.87
N HIS A 116 -13.78 -17.07 -19.70
CA HIS A 116 -12.93 -16.44 -20.71
C HIS A 116 -11.72 -17.34 -21.05
N PHE A 117 -11.43 -17.44 -22.34
CA PHE A 117 -10.33 -18.25 -22.87
C PHE A 117 -10.36 -19.72 -22.40
N GLY A 118 -11.57 -20.30 -22.24
CA GLY A 118 -11.74 -21.65 -21.74
C GLY A 118 -11.30 -21.83 -20.29
N GLY A 119 -11.40 -20.78 -19.47
CA GLY A 119 -11.02 -20.79 -18.06
C GLY A 119 -9.51 -20.70 -17.81
N SER A 120 -8.72 -20.24 -18.79
CA SER A 120 -7.27 -20.12 -18.66
C SER A 120 -6.87 -18.79 -18.05
N ALA A 121 -6.52 -18.77 -16.74
CA ALA A 121 -6.02 -17.60 -16.05
C ALA A 121 -4.77 -16.98 -16.72
N THR A 122 -3.90 -17.82 -17.27
CA THR A 122 -2.71 -17.36 -18.01
C THR A 122 -3.09 -16.54 -19.24
N ARG A 123 -4.09 -17.01 -20.03
CA ARG A 123 -4.55 -16.28 -21.20
C ARG A 123 -5.31 -15.02 -20.84
N ILE A 124 -6.07 -15.03 -19.74
CA ILE A 124 -6.72 -13.82 -19.20
C ILE A 124 -5.64 -12.80 -18.84
N ALA A 125 -4.61 -13.18 -18.10
CA ALA A 125 -3.51 -12.29 -17.71
C ALA A 125 -2.75 -11.74 -18.94
N GLN A 126 -2.53 -12.55 -19.98
CA GLN A 126 -1.94 -12.10 -21.23
C GLN A 126 -2.82 -11.05 -21.94
N ASP A 127 -4.13 -11.28 -21.97
CA ASP A 127 -5.06 -10.37 -22.62
C ASP A 127 -5.20 -9.05 -21.85
N ILE A 128 -5.27 -9.08 -20.51
CA ILE A 128 -5.24 -7.89 -19.66
C ILE A 128 -4.00 -7.05 -19.98
N ARG A 129 -2.80 -7.65 -19.98
CA ARG A 129 -1.54 -6.95 -20.27
C ARG A 129 -1.56 -6.31 -21.65
N ARG A 130 -2.01 -7.04 -22.66
CA ARG A 130 -2.15 -6.56 -24.04
C ARG A 130 -3.15 -5.39 -24.13
N ARG A 131 -4.31 -5.50 -23.49
CA ARG A 131 -5.34 -4.45 -23.50
C ARG A 131 -4.88 -3.18 -22.81
N VAL A 132 -4.26 -3.29 -21.63
CA VAL A 132 -3.70 -2.13 -20.92
C VAL A 132 -2.65 -1.44 -21.79
N SER A 133 -1.74 -2.20 -22.42
CA SER A 133 -0.72 -1.63 -23.29
C SER A 133 -1.33 -0.91 -24.51
N ASN A 134 -2.35 -1.50 -25.15
CA ASN A 134 -2.94 -0.94 -26.35
C ASN A 134 -3.87 0.24 -26.08
N GLN A 135 -4.61 0.23 -24.96
CA GLN A 135 -5.62 1.24 -24.64
C GLN A 135 -5.06 2.40 -23.84
N LEU A 136 -4.15 2.11 -22.90
CA LEU A 136 -3.61 3.12 -21.99
C LEU A 136 -2.14 3.50 -22.28
N HIS A 137 -1.46 2.79 -23.18
CA HIS A 137 -0.06 3.01 -23.55
C HIS A 137 0.92 2.95 -22.37
N ILE A 138 0.62 2.13 -21.38
CA ILE A 138 1.50 1.78 -20.26
C ILE A 138 1.59 0.25 -20.17
N THR A 139 2.56 -0.27 -19.42
CA THR A 139 2.67 -1.71 -19.22
C THR A 139 2.27 -2.12 -17.81
N VAL A 140 1.79 -3.36 -17.70
CA VAL A 140 1.53 -4.03 -16.42
C VAL A 140 2.20 -5.38 -16.41
N SER A 141 2.65 -5.80 -15.24
CA SER A 141 3.15 -7.14 -14.99
C SER A 141 2.10 -7.95 -14.25
N ALA A 142 1.98 -9.24 -14.58
CA ALA A 142 0.99 -10.13 -14.00
C ALA A 142 1.61 -11.40 -13.43
N GLY A 143 1.09 -11.83 -12.29
CA GLY A 143 1.38 -13.12 -11.67
C GLY A 143 0.14 -13.97 -11.59
N VAL A 144 0.24 -15.24 -11.95
CA VAL A 144 -0.85 -16.21 -11.87
C VAL A 144 -0.45 -17.32 -10.90
N ALA A 145 -1.29 -17.59 -9.90
CA ALA A 145 -0.99 -18.60 -8.89
C ALA A 145 -2.26 -19.12 -8.20
N PRO A 146 -2.16 -20.21 -7.39
CA PRO A 146 -3.31 -20.76 -6.65
C PRO A 146 -3.82 -19.86 -5.50
N ASN A 147 -3.06 -18.86 -5.07
CA ASN A 147 -3.44 -17.96 -3.97
C ASN A 147 -2.83 -16.56 -4.14
N LYS A 148 -3.32 -15.62 -3.33
CA LYS A 148 -2.94 -14.20 -3.37
C LYS A 148 -1.46 -13.97 -3.12
N PHE A 149 -0.89 -14.66 -2.13
CA PHE A 149 0.51 -14.54 -1.77
C PHE A 149 1.44 -14.85 -2.96
N LEU A 150 1.24 -16.00 -3.57
CA LEU A 150 2.06 -16.45 -4.69
C LEU A 150 1.83 -15.62 -5.95
N ALA A 151 0.56 -15.24 -6.24
CA ALA A 151 0.24 -14.38 -7.37
C ALA A 151 0.97 -13.02 -7.28
N LYS A 152 1.06 -12.42 -6.07
CA LYS A 152 1.78 -11.15 -5.87
C LYS A 152 3.28 -11.31 -6.08
N ILE A 153 3.89 -12.37 -5.57
CA ILE A 153 5.31 -12.63 -5.84
C ILE A 153 5.56 -12.85 -7.33
N ALA A 154 4.68 -13.63 -7.97
CA ALA A 154 4.79 -13.94 -9.39
C ALA A 154 4.74 -12.68 -10.26
N SER A 155 3.91 -11.68 -9.92
CA SER A 155 3.82 -10.43 -10.68
C SER A 155 5.11 -9.62 -10.67
N ASP A 156 5.93 -9.74 -9.61
CA ASP A 156 7.23 -9.06 -9.50
C ASP A 156 8.39 -9.82 -10.16
N TRP A 157 8.19 -11.11 -10.50
CA TRP A 157 9.29 -12.01 -10.89
C TRP A 157 9.94 -11.66 -12.21
N LYS A 158 9.15 -11.13 -13.16
CA LYS A 158 9.62 -10.79 -14.52
C LYS A 158 9.27 -9.35 -14.91
N LYS A 159 9.23 -8.40 -13.95
CA LYS A 159 9.05 -6.98 -14.26
C LYS A 159 10.23 -6.41 -15.06
N PRO A 160 10.00 -5.45 -15.98
CA PRO A 160 8.70 -4.91 -16.42
C PRO A 160 8.02 -5.73 -17.52
N ASN A 161 6.73 -5.46 -17.74
CA ASN A 161 5.89 -6.06 -18.76
C ASN A 161 5.97 -7.59 -18.77
N GLY A 162 6.03 -8.17 -17.57
CA GLY A 162 6.23 -9.59 -17.36
C GLY A 162 4.95 -10.36 -17.09
N LEU A 163 5.01 -11.67 -17.33
CA LEU A 163 4.03 -12.64 -16.88
C LEU A 163 4.77 -13.83 -16.28
N PHE A 164 4.40 -14.19 -15.07
CA PHE A 164 4.92 -15.38 -14.42
C PHE A 164 3.78 -16.21 -13.83
N VAL A 165 3.86 -17.53 -14.01
CA VAL A 165 2.83 -18.47 -13.56
C VAL A 165 3.47 -19.43 -12.58
N ILE A 166 2.83 -19.64 -11.45
CA ILE A 166 3.17 -20.68 -10.47
C ILE A 166 2.01 -21.66 -10.45
N THR A 167 2.20 -22.83 -11.05
CA THR A 167 1.20 -23.88 -11.05
C THR A 167 1.20 -24.60 -9.69
N PRO A 168 0.11 -25.27 -9.29
CA PRO A 168 0.01 -25.91 -7.98
C PRO A 168 1.07 -26.94 -7.68
N ASP A 169 1.48 -27.68 -8.69
CA ASP A 169 2.58 -28.66 -8.62
C ASP A 169 3.95 -28.02 -8.40
N GLN A 170 4.11 -26.75 -8.79
CA GLN A 170 5.35 -25.99 -8.62
C GLN A 170 5.45 -25.24 -7.27
N VAL A 171 4.36 -25.16 -6.50
CA VAL A 171 4.31 -24.33 -5.27
C VAL A 171 5.37 -24.75 -4.26
N GLU A 172 5.52 -26.05 -4.03
CA GLU A 172 6.45 -26.60 -3.03
C GLU A 172 7.89 -26.19 -3.35
N ASP A 173 8.34 -26.45 -4.57
CA ASP A 173 9.70 -26.16 -5.02
C ASP A 173 9.96 -24.67 -5.11
N PHE A 174 8.99 -23.89 -5.62
CA PHE A 174 9.12 -22.44 -5.73
C PHE A 174 9.27 -21.77 -4.37
N VAL A 175 8.46 -22.17 -3.38
CA VAL A 175 8.47 -21.53 -2.06
C VAL A 175 9.68 -21.97 -1.24
N SER A 176 10.15 -23.22 -1.36
CA SER A 176 11.28 -23.70 -0.57
C SER A 176 12.54 -22.83 -0.77
N GLY A 177 12.83 -22.43 -2.00
CA GLY A 177 13.98 -21.58 -2.33
C GLY A 177 13.74 -20.07 -2.17
N LEU A 178 12.55 -19.65 -1.69
CA LEU A 178 12.20 -18.23 -1.64
C LEU A 178 12.85 -17.55 -0.43
N PRO A 179 13.60 -16.43 -0.61
CA PRO A 179 14.09 -15.64 0.51
C PRO A 179 12.94 -15.12 1.39
N VAL A 180 13.07 -15.19 2.72
CA VAL A 180 12.02 -14.71 3.65
C VAL A 180 11.67 -13.24 3.45
N SER A 181 12.59 -12.42 2.95
CA SER A 181 12.35 -11.02 2.62
C SER A 181 11.34 -10.81 1.49
N LYS A 182 11.01 -11.85 0.72
CA LYS A 182 9.97 -11.83 -0.32
C LYS A 182 8.58 -12.16 0.23
N LEU A 183 8.49 -12.67 1.46
CA LEU A 183 7.21 -12.98 2.08
C LEU A 183 6.42 -11.69 2.35
N HIS A 184 5.15 -11.69 1.98
CA HIS A 184 4.27 -10.56 2.20
C HIS A 184 4.16 -10.20 3.70
N GLY A 185 4.52 -8.96 4.04
CA GLY A 185 4.56 -8.48 5.42
C GLY A 185 5.93 -8.61 6.09
N VAL A 186 6.92 -9.23 5.43
CA VAL A 186 8.30 -9.27 5.90
C VAL A 186 9.07 -8.06 5.34
N GLY A 187 9.09 -6.99 6.12
CA GLY A 187 9.96 -5.84 5.87
C GLY A 187 11.37 -6.07 6.44
N LYS A 188 12.25 -5.07 6.25
CA LYS A 188 13.66 -5.15 6.72
C LYS A 188 13.79 -5.58 8.18
N VAL A 189 13.01 -4.97 9.09
CA VAL A 189 13.08 -5.27 10.54
C VAL A 189 12.75 -6.74 10.82
N THR A 190 11.73 -7.28 10.18
CA THR A 190 11.34 -8.69 10.36
C THR A 190 12.36 -9.61 9.71
N ALA A 191 12.87 -9.28 8.52
CA ALA A 191 13.92 -10.05 7.86
C ALA A 191 15.21 -10.08 8.71
N ASP A 192 15.64 -8.92 9.25
CA ASP A 192 16.79 -8.83 10.14
C ASP A 192 16.58 -9.66 11.42
N LYS A 193 15.35 -9.67 11.98
CA LYS A 193 15.02 -10.50 13.15
C LYS A 193 15.06 -11.99 12.80
N LEU A 194 14.52 -12.42 11.67
CA LEU A 194 14.62 -13.80 11.18
C LEU A 194 16.08 -14.21 10.97
N GLY A 195 16.89 -13.33 10.38
CA GLY A 195 18.32 -13.55 10.17
C GLY A 195 19.11 -13.80 11.46
N LYS A 196 18.73 -13.19 12.60
CA LYS A 196 19.34 -13.48 13.91
C LYS A 196 19.11 -14.92 14.38
N PHE A 197 18.07 -15.57 13.88
CA PHE A 197 17.78 -16.98 14.13
C PHE A 197 18.34 -17.89 13.04
N GLY A 198 19.14 -17.38 12.10
CA GLY A 198 19.67 -18.15 10.98
C GLY A 198 18.66 -18.43 9.87
N ILE A 199 17.52 -17.72 9.86
CA ILE A 199 16.43 -17.93 8.88
C ILE A 199 16.55 -16.87 7.78
N VAL A 200 16.98 -17.27 6.59
CA VAL A 200 17.12 -16.39 5.42
C VAL A 200 16.21 -16.79 4.26
N ASP A 201 15.73 -18.02 4.24
CA ASP A 201 14.80 -18.57 3.23
C ASP A 201 13.64 -19.37 3.85
N CYS A 202 12.70 -19.77 3.01
CA CYS A 202 11.53 -20.49 3.45
C CYS A 202 11.83 -21.95 3.83
N MET A 203 12.91 -22.56 3.32
CA MET A 203 13.31 -23.91 3.71
C MET A 203 13.71 -23.94 5.18
N GLN A 204 14.58 -23.00 5.59
CA GLN A 204 14.98 -22.84 6.98
C GLN A 204 13.79 -22.43 7.88
N LEU A 205 12.89 -21.58 7.35
CA LEU A 205 11.69 -21.18 8.11
C LEU A 205 10.74 -22.36 8.38
N ARG A 206 10.71 -23.37 7.49
CA ARG A 206 9.90 -24.59 7.65
C ARG A 206 10.39 -25.51 8.78
N GLU A 207 11.69 -25.44 9.12
CA GLU A 207 12.26 -26.22 10.22
C GLU A 207 11.74 -25.76 11.59
N TRP A 208 11.21 -24.54 11.65
CA TRP A 208 10.63 -24.00 12.87
C TRP A 208 9.19 -24.47 13.08
N ASP A 209 8.88 -24.88 14.28
CA ASP A 209 7.52 -25.18 14.64
C ASP A 209 6.66 -23.92 14.77
N LYS A 210 5.34 -24.08 14.60
CA LYS A 210 4.37 -22.98 14.60
C LYS A 210 4.36 -22.21 15.94
N LEU A 211 4.49 -22.92 17.08
CA LEU A 211 4.44 -22.33 18.40
C LEU A 211 5.69 -21.47 18.68
N ALA A 212 6.87 -21.92 18.24
CA ALA A 212 8.09 -21.16 18.34
C ALA A 212 7.99 -19.84 17.54
N LEU A 213 7.48 -19.92 16.31
CA LEU A 213 7.25 -18.71 15.49
C LEU A 213 6.22 -17.76 16.13
N VAL A 214 5.15 -18.28 16.71
CA VAL A 214 4.16 -17.44 17.40
C VAL A 214 4.75 -16.79 18.65
N ARG A 215 5.60 -17.50 19.40
CA ARG A 215 6.30 -16.95 20.56
C ARG A 215 7.19 -15.77 20.20
N GLU A 216 7.91 -15.86 19.08
CA GLU A 216 8.87 -14.85 18.64
C GLU A 216 8.23 -13.69 17.86
N PHE A 217 7.21 -13.97 17.06
CA PHE A 217 6.62 -13.00 16.12
C PHE A 217 5.13 -12.68 16.38
N GLY A 218 4.57 -13.16 17.49
CA GLY A 218 3.14 -12.98 17.80
C GLY A 218 2.24 -13.63 16.74
N SER A 219 1.08 -13.05 16.49
CA SER A 219 0.14 -13.53 15.45
C SER A 219 0.75 -13.59 14.05
N PHE A 220 1.79 -12.81 13.78
CA PHE A 220 2.50 -12.87 12.50
C PHE A 220 3.32 -14.15 12.34
N GLY A 221 3.72 -14.81 13.45
CA GLY A 221 4.42 -16.10 13.40
C GLY A 221 3.59 -17.21 12.77
N GLU A 222 2.28 -17.26 13.05
CA GLU A 222 1.37 -18.21 12.41
C GLU A 222 1.31 -17.98 10.89
N ARG A 223 1.25 -16.72 10.49
CA ARG A 223 1.26 -16.35 9.08
C ARG A 223 2.58 -16.71 8.38
N LEU A 224 3.73 -16.47 9.04
CA LEU A 224 5.05 -16.87 8.53
C LEU A 224 5.11 -18.39 8.30
N TRP A 225 4.59 -19.17 9.25
CA TRP A 225 4.53 -20.63 9.14
C TRP A 225 3.73 -21.09 7.91
N SER A 226 2.56 -20.48 7.67
CA SER A 226 1.70 -20.80 6.52
C SER A 226 2.36 -20.36 5.20
N LEU A 227 2.86 -19.13 5.12
CA LEU A 227 3.47 -18.60 3.91
C LEU A 227 4.71 -19.39 3.49
N ALA A 228 5.54 -19.83 4.44
CA ALA A 228 6.71 -20.67 4.14
C ALA A 228 6.32 -22.01 3.50
N ARG A 229 5.07 -22.44 3.63
CA ARG A 229 4.50 -23.67 3.02
C ARG A 229 3.64 -23.38 1.79
N GLY A 230 3.66 -22.15 1.28
CA GLY A 230 2.86 -21.74 0.13
C GLY A 230 1.35 -21.61 0.43
N ILE A 231 0.95 -21.61 1.70
CA ILE A 231 -0.45 -21.61 2.12
C ILE A 231 -0.91 -20.17 2.34
N ASP A 232 -1.95 -19.77 1.61
CA ASP A 232 -2.66 -18.50 1.83
C ASP A 232 -4.15 -18.73 1.51
N GLU A 233 -4.96 -18.86 2.56
CA GLU A 233 -6.39 -19.15 2.44
C GLU A 233 -7.25 -17.90 2.22
N ARG A 234 -6.67 -16.71 2.29
CA ARG A 234 -7.41 -15.46 2.08
C ARG A 234 -8.08 -15.46 0.72
N LEU A 235 -9.35 -15.11 0.72
CA LEU A 235 -10.13 -14.92 -0.50
C LEU A 235 -9.87 -13.54 -1.11
N VAL A 236 -10.18 -13.39 -2.40
CA VAL A 236 -10.26 -12.09 -3.05
C VAL A 236 -11.61 -11.47 -2.69
N HIS A 237 -11.58 -10.26 -2.15
CA HIS A 237 -12.77 -9.53 -1.73
C HIS A 237 -12.87 -8.22 -2.51
N ASN A 238 -14.05 -7.94 -3.05
CA ASN A 238 -14.35 -6.67 -3.71
C ASN A 238 -14.79 -5.56 -2.73
N ASP A 239 -14.88 -5.87 -1.45
CA ASP A 239 -15.32 -4.95 -0.39
C ASP A 239 -14.15 -4.53 0.52
N SER A 240 -13.30 -3.65 0.02
CA SER A 240 -12.25 -3.03 0.83
C SER A 240 -12.84 -1.89 1.67
N ARG A 241 -13.02 -2.13 2.97
CA ARG A 241 -13.61 -1.15 3.89
C ARG A 241 -12.58 -0.12 4.34
N ARG A 242 -12.88 1.14 4.08
CA ARG A 242 -12.04 2.23 4.54
C ARG A 242 -12.21 2.41 6.05
N GLN A 243 -11.12 2.33 6.81
CA GLN A 243 -11.16 2.39 8.27
C GLN A 243 -10.97 3.80 8.84
N SER A 244 -10.40 4.72 8.07
CA SER A 244 -10.15 6.09 8.51
C SER A 244 -9.97 7.03 7.33
N ILE A 245 -10.12 8.32 7.62
CA ILE A 245 -9.73 9.41 6.74
C ILE A 245 -8.91 10.40 7.53
N SER A 246 -7.80 10.88 6.93
CA SER A 246 -6.90 11.80 7.58
C SER A 246 -6.23 12.74 6.60
N VAL A 247 -5.69 13.80 7.13
CA VAL A 247 -4.80 14.76 6.47
C VAL A 247 -3.56 14.88 7.31
N GLU A 248 -2.39 14.83 6.69
CA GLU A 248 -1.13 15.07 7.39
C GLU A 248 -0.19 15.91 6.53
N ASN A 249 0.52 16.83 7.17
CA ASN A 249 1.51 17.68 6.54
C ASN A 249 2.87 17.50 7.21
N THR A 250 3.90 17.29 6.38
CA THR A 250 5.30 17.41 6.79
C THR A 250 5.73 18.83 6.51
N TYR A 251 6.20 19.53 7.52
CA TYR A 251 6.63 20.93 7.41
C TYR A 251 8.09 21.01 6.96
N ASP A 252 8.42 22.01 6.15
CA ASP A 252 9.79 22.22 5.63
C ASP A 252 10.77 22.52 6.77
N VAL A 253 10.31 23.27 7.79
CA VAL A 253 11.02 23.54 9.05
C VAL A 253 10.21 22.95 10.19
N ASP A 254 10.88 22.33 11.15
CA ASP A 254 10.21 21.75 12.31
C ASP A 254 9.48 22.83 13.12
N LEU A 255 8.24 22.55 13.52
CA LEU A 255 7.47 23.45 14.39
C LEU A 255 8.09 23.40 15.79
N PRO A 256 8.58 24.54 16.33
CA PRO A 256 9.45 24.51 17.52
C PRO A 256 8.69 24.18 18.81
N ASP A 257 7.41 24.51 18.89
CA ASP A 257 6.60 24.46 20.10
C ASP A 257 5.15 24.10 19.87
N LEU A 258 4.39 23.91 20.96
CA LEU A 258 2.97 23.59 20.90
C LEU A 258 2.15 24.69 20.22
N ARG A 259 2.48 25.96 20.45
CA ARG A 259 1.74 27.09 19.87
C ARG A 259 1.80 27.05 18.34
N SER A 260 3.01 26.90 17.81
CA SER A 260 3.23 26.75 16.36
C SER A 260 2.47 25.54 15.77
N CYS A 261 2.32 24.46 16.54
CA CYS A 261 1.52 23.30 16.15
C CYS A 261 0.02 23.61 16.13
N LEU A 262 -0.49 24.31 17.16
CA LEU A 262 -1.90 24.70 17.26
C LEU A 262 -2.31 25.65 16.14
N ASP A 263 -1.42 26.54 15.72
CA ASP A 263 -1.64 27.48 14.62
C ASP A 263 -1.85 26.78 13.26
N LYS A 264 -1.43 25.51 13.11
CA LYS A 264 -1.62 24.70 11.89
C LYS A 264 -2.93 23.90 11.87
N LEU A 265 -3.62 23.76 12.97
CA LEU A 265 -4.84 22.94 13.06
C LEU A 265 -5.99 23.44 12.17
N PRO A 266 -6.31 24.76 12.09
CA PRO A 266 -7.43 25.20 11.28
C PRO A 266 -7.33 24.79 9.81
N GLU A 267 -6.15 24.90 9.20
CA GLU A 267 -5.90 24.51 7.81
C GLU A 267 -6.06 23.00 7.60
N LEU A 268 -5.50 22.19 8.53
CA LEU A 268 -5.62 20.74 8.47
C LEU A 268 -7.08 20.29 8.62
N LEU A 269 -7.84 20.90 9.52
CA LEU A 269 -9.24 20.57 9.73
C LEU A 269 -10.12 20.94 8.55
N GLU A 270 -9.89 22.08 7.90
CA GLU A 270 -10.62 22.46 6.70
C GLU A 270 -10.36 21.48 5.54
N THR A 271 -9.11 21.09 5.38
CA THR A 271 -8.75 20.06 4.41
C THR A 271 -9.39 18.71 4.76
N LEU A 272 -9.44 18.35 6.04
CA LEU A 272 -10.11 17.12 6.50
C LEU A 272 -11.61 17.17 6.20
N LYS A 273 -12.31 18.27 6.49
CA LYS A 273 -13.73 18.47 6.15
C LYS A 273 -13.98 18.28 4.65
N THR A 274 -13.15 18.91 3.81
CA THR A 274 -13.25 18.78 2.35
C THR A 274 -13.08 17.31 1.90
N ARG A 275 -12.16 16.56 2.50
CA ARG A 275 -12.00 15.12 2.22
C ARG A 275 -13.21 14.33 2.70
N MET A 276 -13.73 14.64 3.88
CA MET A 276 -14.90 13.95 4.46
C MET A 276 -16.16 14.15 3.62
N ALA A 277 -16.37 15.32 3.05
CA ALA A 277 -17.51 15.61 2.17
C ALA A 277 -17.55 14.75 0.89
N ARG A 278 -16.44 14.09 0.54
CA ARG A 278 -16.31 13.20 -0.63
C ARG A 278 -16.43 11.72 -0.29
N ILE A 279 -16.68 11.39 0.98
CA ILE A 279 -16.84 9.99 1.41
C ILE A 279 -18.25 9.53 1.06
N ASP A 280 -18.35 8.27 0.67
CA ASP A 280 -19.60 7.57 0.43
C ASP A 280 -20.50 7.61 1.70
N SER A 281 -21.80 7.76 1.52
CA SER A 281 -22.80 7.85 2.59
C SER A 281 -22.91 6.58 3.43
N SER A 282 -22.33 5.46 2.99
CA SER A 282 -22.23 4.22 3.77
C SER A 282 -21.25 4.29 4.94
N TYR A 283 -20.51 5.40 5.07
CA TYR A 283 -19.60 5.62 6.19
C TYR A 283 -20.07 6.74 7.10
N ARG A 284 -19.95 6.53 8.40
CA ARG A 284 -20.14 7.54 9.43
C ARG A 284 -18.78 7.92 10.05
N PRO A 285 -18.46 9.23 10.22
CA PRO A 285 -17.28 9.65 10.96
C PRO A 285 -17.40 9.25 12.43
N GLY A 286 -16.45 8.46 12.91
CA GLY A 286 -16.35 7.98 14.29
C GLY A 286 -15.32 8.79 15.09
N LYS A 287 -14.43 8.11 15.80
CA LYS A 287 -13.45 8.69 16.74
C LYS A 287 -12.45 9.59 16.02
N PRO A 288 -12.24 10.84 16.50
CA PRO A 288 -11.16 11.68 16.01
C PRO A 288 -9.80 11.17 16.50
N PHE A 289 -8.76 11.51 15.74
CA PHE A 289 -7.38 11.26 16.16
C PHE A 289 -6.43 12.34 15.67
N VAL A 290 -5.33 12.51 16.41
CA VAL A 290 -4.20 13.37 16.08
C VAL A 290 -2.94 12.53 16.00
N LYS A 291 -2.11 12.79 15.00
CA LYS A 291 -0.80 12.17 14.80
C LYS A 291 0.28 13.25 14.89
N VAL A 292 1.27 13.03 15.73
CA VAL A 292 2.44 13.90 15.87
C VAL A 292 3.69 13.09 15.59
N LYS A 293 4.50 13.53 14.63
CA LYS A 293 5.84 13.01 14.39
C LYS A 293 6.86 14.07 14.70
N PHE A 294 7.73 13.79 15.65
CA PHE A 294 8.76 14.71 16.11
C PHE A 294 9.96 14.75 15.14
N HIS A 295 10.85 15.72 15.34
CA HIS A 295 12.03 15.93 14.51
C HIS A 295 12.97 14.73 14.47
N ASP A 296 13.03 13.97 15.55
CA ASP A 296 13.82 12.74 15.70
C ASP A 296 13.14 11.48 15.14
N PHE A 297 12.05 11.64 14.40
CA PHE A 297 11.22 10.61 13.81
C PHE A 297 10.43 9.75 14.80
N THR A 298 10.52 9.99 16.11
CA THR A 298 9.58 9.38 17.06
C THR A 298 8.17 9.88 16.77
N GLN A 299 7.17 9.00 16.96
CA GLN A 299 5.79 9.30 16.58
C GLN A 299 4.81 8.88 17.67
N THR A 300 3.76 9.68 17.84
CA THR A 300 2.62 9.33 18.67
C THR A 300 1.32 9.59 17.92
N THR A 301 0.33 8.75 18.19
CA THR A 301 -1.04 8.96 17.75
C THR A 301 -1.94 8.94 18.98
N LEU A 302 -2.80 9.94 19.11
CA LEU A 302 -3.85 9.99 20.13
C LEU A 302 -5.20 9.87 19.44
N GLU A 303 -5.97 8.87 19.83
CA GLU A 303 -7.35 8.63 19.42
C GLU A 303 -8.23 8.73 20.65
N GLN A 304 -9.37 9.42 20.58
CA GLN A 304 -10.24 9.64 21.74
C GLN A 304 -11.70 9.35 21.40
N ALA A 305 -12.29 8.38 22.10
CA ALA A 305 -13.71 8.09 22.01
C ALA A 305 -14.52 9.22 22.67
N GLY A 306 -15.67 9.55 22.09
CA GLY A 306 -16.55 10.59 22.63
C GLY A 306 -16.05 12.03 22.48
N ALA A 307 -14.84 12.28 21.97
CA ALA A 307 -14.38 13.61 21.68
C ALA A 307 -15.14 14.23 20.50
N GLY A 308 -15.37 15.54 20.56
CA GLY A 308 -15.89 16.31 19.44
C GLY A 308 -14.94 16.31 18.23
N ARG A 309 -15.45 16.76 17.09
CA ARG A 309 -14.68 16.95 15.86
C ARG A 309 -14.50 18.42 15.50
N ASP A 310 -14.71 19.27 16.49
CA ASP A 310 -14.49 20.71 16.44
C ASP A 310 -13.03 21.08 16.74
N LEU A 311 -12.65 22.33 16.45
CA LEU A 311 -11.30 22.82 16.65
C LEU A 311 -10.82 22.66 18.10
N GLY A 312 -11.67 22.94 19.09
CA GLY A 312 -11.31 22.85 20.51
C GLY A 312 -10.94 21.43 20.93
N SER A 313 -11.72 20.44 20.48
CA SER A 313 -11.43 19.01 20.72
C SER A 313 -10.07 18.62 20.14
N TYR A 314 -9.78 19.00 18.89
CA TYR A 314 -8.47 18.72 18.28
C TYR A 314 -7.32 19.47 18.95
N GLN A 315 -7.54 20.70 19.46
CA GLN A 315 -6.52 21.43 20.22
C GLN A 315 -6.15 20.71 21.52
N LEU A 316 -7.14 20.20 22.26
CA LEU A 316 -6.91 19.42 23.47
C LEU A 316 -6.13 18.13 23.16
N MET A 317 -6.55 17.41 22.13
CA MET A 317 -5.88 16.17 21.69
C MET A 317 -4.44 16.43 21.24
N LEU A 318 -4.21 17.50 20.46
CA LEU A 318 -2.87 17.87 20.01
C LEU A 318 -1.97 18.23 21.19
N THR A 319 -2.49 18.99 22.16
CA THR A 319 -1.75 19.32 23.39
C THR A 319 -1.31 18.07 24.15
N GLN A 320 -2.21 17.12 24.33
CA GLN A 320 -1.88 15.85 24.98
C GLN A 320 -0.86 15.02 24.17
N ALA A 321 -1.03 14.94 22.85
CA ALA A 321 -0.11 14.22 21.97
C ALA A 321 1.28 14.87 21.94
N PHE A 322 1.35 16.21 21.88
CA PHE A 322 2.61 16.97 21.92
C PHE A 322 3.37 16.71 23.24
N ASN A 323 2.68 16.76 24.38
CA ASN A 323 3.27 16.57 25.70
C ASN A 323 3.89 15.18 25.92
N ARG A 324 3.50 14.18 25.13
CA ARG A 324 4.14 12.86 25.17
C ARG A 324 5.61 12.86 24.73
N GLY A 325 6.02 13.81 23.91
CA GLY A 325 7.39 13.93 23.43
C GLY A 325 8.06 15.25 23.78
N GLY A 326 7.29 16.37 23.78
CA GLY A 326 7.79 17.70 24.16
C GLY A 326 8.94 18.20 23.28
N LYS A 327 8.95 17.83 22.00
CA LYS A 327 10.04 18.11 21.06
C LYS A 327 9.52 18.87 19.83
N PRO A 328 10.40 19.53 19.06
CA PRO A 328 10.00 20.11 17.79
C PRO A 328 9.32 19.09 16.87
N VAL A 329 8.27 19.53 16.16
CA VAL A 329 7.38 18.65 15.40
C VAL A 329 7.65 18.77 13.91
N ARG A 330 7.95 17.63 13.28
CA ARG A 330 8.20 17.50 11.85
C ARG A 330 6.91 17.36 11.04
N LEU A 331 5.92 16.60 11.56
CA LEU A 331 4.68 16.30 10.87
C LEU A 331 3.52 16.35 11.85
N LEU A 332 2.42 16.99 11.42
CA LEU A 332 1.13 16.92 12.08
C LEU A 332 0.10 16.26 11.16
N GLY A 333 -0.75 15.43 11.76
CA GLY A 333 -1.90 14.84 11.10
C GLY A 333 -3.14 14.89 11.97
N VAL A 334 -4.29 15.08 11.33
CA VAL A 334 -5.62 14.99 11.94
C VAL A 334 -6.49 14.04 11.14
N GLY A 335 -7.36 13.32 11.79
CA GLY A 335 -8.24 12.37 11.10
C GLY A 335 -9.40 11.90 11.96
N VAL A 336 -10.23 11.07 11.35
CA VAL A 336 -11.33 10.37 12.01
C VAL A 336 -11.34 8.90 11.61
N ARG A 337 -11.71 8.02 12.54
CA ARG A 337 -12.09 6.66 12.19
C ARG A 337 -13.40 6.69 11.41
N LEU A 338 -13.60 5.70 10.58
CA LEU A 338 -14.85 5.53 9.83
C LEU A 338 -15.57 4.29 10.34
N GLU A 339 -16.86 4.44 10.58
CA GLU A 339 -17.78 3.36 10.89
C GLU A 339 -18.54 3.01 9.63
N ASP A 340 -18.50 1.74 9.24
CA ASP A 340 -19.20 1.24 8.05
C ASP A 340 -20.64 0.92 8.40
N LEU A 341 -21.58 1.60 7.78
CA LEU A 341 -23.02 1.43 8.02
C LEU A 341 -23.63 0.24 7.27
N ARG A 342 -22.90 -0.37 6.32
CA ARG A 342 -23.36 -1.53 5.53
C ARG A 342 -23.32 -2.83 6.32
N GLY A 343 -22.51 -2.90 7.36
CA GLY A 343 -22.42 -4.04 8.27
C GLY A 343 -23.35 -3.85 9.45
N GLY A 344 -24.64 -4.07 9.26
CA GLY A 344 -25.64 -3.98 10.33
C GLY A 344 -25.50 -5.09 11.38
N PHE A 345 -24.54 -4.95 12.28
CA PHE A 345 -24.63 -5.49 13.63
C PHE A 345 -24.64 -4.29 14.57
N GLU A 346 -25.84 -3.82 14.90
CA GLU A 346 -26.03 -3.12 16.16
C GLU A 346 -25.57 -4.09 17.25
N GLN A 347 -24.49 -3.74 17.92
CA GLN A 347 -24.16 -4.35 19.20
C GLN A 347 -25.33 -3.98 20.12
N MET A 348 -26.25 -4.92 20.32
CA MET A 348 -27.31 -4.75 21.33
C MET A 348 -26.62 -4.45 22.64
N GLU A 349 -26.91 -3.30 23.24
CA GLU A 349 -26.50 -2.99 24.60
C GLU A 349 -27.11 -4.05 25.52
N LEU A 350 -26.26 -4.86 26.11
CA LEU A 350 -26.66 -5.99 26.98
C LEU A 350 -27.20 -5.54 28.35
N PHE A 351 -27.28 -4.23 28.59
CA PHE A 351 -27.76 -3.67 29.85
C PHE A 351 -28.60 -2.40 29.61
N GLU A 352 -29.90 -2.56 29.37
CA GLU A 352 -30.88 -1.61 29.85
C GLU A 352 -31.22 -1.98 31.31
N ARG A 353 -30.93 -1.05 32.20
CA ARG A 353 -31.51 -1.02 33.54
C ARG A 353 -32.48 0.15 33.64
#